data_d80d1cba9f7a91cfa30536430c2e83f4
#
_entry.id   d80d1cba9f7a91cfa30536430c2e83f4
#
_cell.length_a   1.000
_cell.length_b   1.000
_cell.length_c   1.000
_cell.angle_alpha   90.00
_cell.angle_beta   90.00
_cell.angle_gamma   90.00
#
_symmetry.space_group_name_H-M   'P 1'
#
loop_
_entity.id
_entity.type
_entity.pdbx_description
1 polymer ?
#
loop_
_entity_poly.entity_id
_entity_poly.type
_entity_poly.pdbx_seq_one_letter_code
_entity_poly.pdbx_strand_id
1 'polypeptide(L)'
;MRIFNEDKTQELFEYDLTKGYLKDDELVTHIPEQQEVQEQFHYETIKTYPNGGKDVEKVIDIEGVPYIAEHDETENIQVYILYTERELFEIEAKNAILKLKQNLSSTDYQAIKYAEGELTEEKYAPIKAQRKAWREEINRLEEELNNGNNG
;
A
#
# COMPACT_ATOMS: atom_id res chain seq x y z
N MET A 1 -1.04 0.70 10.43
CA MET A 1 0.32 0.90 9.90
C MET A 1 0.31 2.19 9.09
N ARG A 2 1.31 3.04 9.28
CA ARG A 2 1.42 4.31 8.56
C ARG A 2 1.90 4.08 7.14
N ILE A 3 1.39 4.88 6.21
CA ILE A 3 1.73 4.78 4.78
C ILE A 3 2.40 6.07 4.34
N PHE A 4 3.52 5.94 3.65
CA PHE A 4 4.30 7.08 3.17
C PHE A 4 4.45 7.03 1.65
N ASN A 5 4.83 8.17 1.06
CA ASN A 5 5.31 8.22 -0.30
C ASN A 5 6.64 7.44 -0.43
N GLU A 6 7.09 7.17 -1.66
CA GLU A 6 8.25 6.31 -1.94
C GLU A 6 9.54 6.77 -1.24
N ASP A 7 9.77 8.08 -1.13
CA ASP A 7 10.95 8.65 -0.48
C ASP A 7 10.78 8.86 1.04
N LYS A 8 9.66 8.44 1.61
CA LYS A 8 9.32 8.52 3.04
C LYS A 8 9.30 9.95 3.62
N THR A 9 9.10 10.95 2.76
CA THR A 9 9.06 12.36 3.17
C THR A 9 7.67 12.83 3.59
N GLN A 10 6.62 12.14 3.13
CA GLN A 10 5.24 12.52 3.38
C GLN A 10 4.37 11.32 3.73
N GLU A 11 3.64 11.42 4.84
CA GLU A 11 2.59 10.45 5.18
C GLU A 11 1.37 10.64 4.29
N LEU A 12 0.84 9.53 3.76
CA LEU A 12 -0.30 9.50 2.87
C LEU A 12 -1.54 8.97 3.60
N PHE A 13 -2.63 9.71 3.51
CA PHE A 13 -3.94 9.31 4.03
C PHE A 13 -4.89 8.83 2.94
N GLU A 14 -4.56 9.15 1.69
CA GLU A 14 -5.30 8.74 0.50
C GLU A 14 -4.31 8.27 -0.58
N TYR A 15 -4.62 7.18 -1.22
CA TYR A 15 -3.82 6.61 -2.31
C TYR A 15 -4.71 5.71 -3.20
N ASP A 16 -4.30 5.51 -4.45
CA ASP A 16 -5.06 4.79 -5.46
C ASP A 16 -4.33 3.49 -5.86
N LEU A 17 -4.82 2.35 -5.38
CA LEU A 17 -4.25 1.04 -5.69
C LEU A 17 -4.40 0.61 -7.16
N THR A 18 -5.16 1.35 -7.96
CA THR A 18 -5.18 1.13 -9.41
C THR A 18 -3.96 1.71 -10.12
N LYS A 19 -3.28 2.65 -9.48
CA LYS A 19 -2.13 3.38 -10.03
C LYS A 19 -0.80 3.03 -9.38
N GLY A 20 -0.83 2.29 -8.28
CA GLY A 20 0.36 1.94 -7.53
C GLY A 20 0.09 0.79 -6.57
N TYR A 21 1.09 0.47 -5.77
CA TYR A 21 1.02 -0.61 -4.80
C TYR A 21 1.70 -0.23 -3.49
N LEU A 22 1.38 -0.95 -2.43
CA LEU A 22 2.00 -0.81 -1.12
C LEU A 22 3.13 -1.83 -0.97
N LYS A 23 4.25 -1.38 -0.45
CA LYS A 23 5.41 -2.20 -0.13
C LYS A 23 5.78 -2.00 1.33
N ASP A 24 6.04 -3.08 2.05
CA ASP A 24 6.53 -3.01 3.43
C ASP A 24 7.93 -2.42 3.47
N ASP A 25 8.15 -1.52 4.41
CA ASP A 25 9.42 -0.83 4.62
C ASP A 25 9.55 -0.39 6.08
N GLU A 26 10.68 0.20 6.42
CA GLU A 26 10.97 0.71 7.75
C GLU A 26 11.28 2.21 7.69
N LEU A 27 10.76 2.94 8.66
CA LEU A 27 11.13 4.33 8.91
C LEU A 27 12.09 4.37 10.09
N VAL A 28 13.30 4.85 9.85
CA VAL A 28 14.31 5.04 10.89
C VAL A 28 14.35 6.51 11.26
N THR A 29 14.11 6.78 12.53
CA THR A 29 14.17 8.13 13.09
C THR A 29 15.33 8.22 14.06
N HIS A 30 16.23 9.18 13.81
CA HIS A 30 17.35 9.43 14.69
C HIS A 30 16.90 10.28 15.87
N ILE A 31 17.08 9.77 17.09
CA ILE A 31 16.76 10.47 18.34
C ILE A 31 18.08 10.99 18.96
N PRO A 32 18.25 12.31 19.06
CA PRO A 32 19.45 12.87 19.62
C PRO A 32 19.57 12.58 21.11
N GLU A 33 20.77 12.66 21.62
CA GLU A 33 21.07 12.53 23.05
C GLU A 33 20.24 13.51 23.88
N GLN A 34 19.61 12.99 24.92
CA GLN A 34 18.91 13.79 25.92
C GLN A 34 19.77 13.90 27.19
N GLN A 35 20.11 15.11 27.56
CA GLN A 35 20.89 15.37 28.79
C GLN A 35 20.00 15.16 30.01
N GLU A 36 20.63 14.68 31.10
CA GLU A 36 19.98 14.57 32.39
C GLU A 36 19.70 15.97 32.95
N VAL A 37 18.50 16.16 33.48
CA VAL A 37 18.13 17.33 34.26
C VAL A 37 17.72 16.84 35.65
N GLN A 38 18.43 17.30 36.68
CA GLN A 38 18.15 16.97 38.08
C GLN A 38 16.85 17.63 38.51
N GLU A 39 15.98 16.87 39.18
CA GLU A 39 14.79 17.43 39.81
C GLU A 39 15.18 18.44 40.86
N GLN A 40 14.57 19.63 40.83
CA GLN A 40 14.69 20.65 41.88
C GLN A 40 13.33 20.89 42.49
N PHE A 41 13.28 20.89 43.80
CA PHE A 41 12.05 21.05 44.56
C PHE A 41 12.30 21.79 45.86
N HIS A 42 11.23 22.33 46.42
CA HIS A 42 11.21 22.88 47.78
C HIS A 42 9.94 22.44 48.47
N TYR A 43 9.92 22.64 49.80
CA TYR A 43 8.73 22.37 50.58
C TYR A 43 8.07 23.69 51.01
N GLU A 44 6.74 23.76 50.81
CA GLU A 44 5.92 24.87 51.29
C GLU A 44 5.09 24.44 52.49
N THR A 45 4.95 25.33 53.48
CA THR A 45 4.11 25.10 54.65
C THR A 45 2.66 25.34 54.28
N ILE A 46 1.83 24.30 54.41
CA ILE A 46 0.37 24.37 54.12
C ILE A 46 -0.38 24.77 55.40
N LYS A 47 0.03 24.20 56.56
CA LYS A 47 -0.60 24.40 57.85
C LYS A 47 0.42 24.35 59.00
N THR A 48 0.24 25.26 59.95
CA THR A 48 1.05 25.29 61.20
C THR A 48 0.12 24.97 62.36
N TYR A 49 0.59 24.12 63.28
CA TYR A 49 -0.14 23.73 64.47
C TYR A 49 0.35 24.45 65.70
N PRO A 50 -0.50 24.59 66.79
CA PRO A 50 -0.13 25.29 68.01
C PRO A 50 1.09 24.71 68.73
N ASN A 51 1.41 23.42 68.56
CA ASN A 51 2.56 22.74 69.14
C ASN A 51 3.87 22.95 68.37
N GLY A 52 3.86 23.77 67.31
CA GLY A 52 5.01 24.02 66.45
C GLY A 52 5.16 23.06 65.29
N GLY A 53 4.28 22.04 65.17
CA GLY A 53 4.22 21.12 64.03
C GLY A 53 3.72 21.81 62.77
N LYS A 54 4.16 21.34 61.59
CA LYS A 54 3.79 21.87 60.29
C LYS A 54 3.45 20.75 59.33
N ASP A 55 2.40 20.96 58.56
CA ASP A 55 2.17 20.20 57.33
C ASP A 55 2.85 20.93 56.18
N VAL A 56 3.62 20.19 55.40
CA VAL A 56 4.36 20.72 54.24
C VAL A 56 3.97 19.95 52.97
N GLU A 57 4.02 20.68 51.86
CA GLU A 57 3.81 20.15 50.53
C GLU A 57 5.08 20.26 49.71
N LYS A 58 5.42 19.19 48.97
CA LYS A 58 6.52 19.23 48.02
C LYS A 58 6.09 19.97 46.76
N VAL A 59 6.81 21.02 46.40
CA VAL A 59 6.61 21.79 45.17
C VAL A 59 7.78 21.53 44.24
N ILE A 60 7.53 21.05 43.04
CA ILE A 60 8.54 20.78 42.01
C ILE A 60 8.81 22.09 41.26
N ASP A 61 10.04 22.61 41.35
CA ASP A 61 10.48 23.81 40.64
C ASP A 61 10.98 23.48 39.23
N ILE A 62 11.73 22.38 39.10
CA ILE A 62 12.23 21.86 37.82
C ILE A 62 12.00 20.37 37.83
N GLU A 63 11.29 19.87 36.83
CA GLU A 63 11.07 18.44 36.67
C GLU A 63 12.37 17.74 36.26
N GLY A 64 12.65 16.58 36.87
CA GLY A 64 13.75 15.72 36.49
C GLY A 64 13.54 15.10 35.14
N VAL A 65 14.59 15.08 34.35
CA VAL A 65 14.61 14.41 33.04
C VAL A 65 15.76 13.41 33.04
N PRO A 66 15.53 12.12 32.73
CA PRO A 66 16.60 11.13 32.69
C PRO A 66 17.51 11.34 31.49
N TYR A 67 18.77 10.93 31.63
CA TYR A 67 19.70 10.84 30.50
C TYR A 67 19.25 9.73 29.56
N ILE A 68 19.19 10.02 28.26
CA ILE A 68 18.96 9.06 27.19
C ILE A 68 20.06 9.23 26.15
N ALA A 69 20.81 8.15 25.88
CA ALA A 69 21.84 8.17 24.86
C ALA A 69 21.21 8.31 23.45
N GLU A 70 21.96 8.94 22.56
CA GLU A 70 21.63 9.00 21.14
C GLU A 70 21.34 7.61 20.59
N HIS A 71 20.24 7.44 19.88
CA HIS A 71 19.81 6.16 19.34
C HIS A 71 18.89 6.34 18.13
N ASP A 72 18.70 5.27 17.39
CA ASP A 72 17.74 5.21 16.31
C ASP A 72 16.49 4.43 16.74
N GLU A 73 15.33 4.93 16.37
CA GLU A 73 14.07 4.24 16.52
C GLU A 73 13.56 3.78 15.13
N THR A 74 13.13 2.54 15.04
CA THR A 74 12.63 1.94 13.80
C THR A 74 11.15 1.64 13.92
N GLU A 75 10.37 2.10 12.95
CA GLU A 75 8.94 1.84 12.85
C GLU A 75 8.66 1.09 11.55
N ASN A 76 7.87 0.01 11.61
CA ASN A 76 7.40 -0.67 10.42
C ASN A 76 6.32 0.18 9.76
N ILE A 77 6.51 0.50 8.50
CA ILE A 77 5.62 1.31 7.68
C ILE A 77 5.34 0.62 6.36
N GLN A 78 4.43 1.18 5.57
CA GLN A 78 4.30 0.86 4.15
C GLN A 78 4.62 2.08 3.31
N VAL A 79 5.22 1.87 2.15
CA VAL A 79 5.44 2.91 1.16
C VAL A 79 4.56 2.65 -0.05
N TYR A 80 3.95 3.71 -0.56
CA TYR A 80 3.15 3.67 -1.77
C TYR A 80 4.04 3.99 -2.97
N ILE A 81 4.11 3.04 -3.90
CA ILE A 81 4.95 3.12 -5.10
C ILE A 81 4.03 3.16 -6.32
N LEU A 82 4.18 4.17 -7.17
CA LEU A 82 3.44 4.27 -8.41
C LEU A 82 3.94 3.23 -9.41
N TYR A 83 3.00 2.61 -10.13
CA TYR A 83 3.35 1.79 -11.29
C TYR A 83 3.97 2.63 -12.38
N THR A 84 4.96 2.07 -13.07
CA THR A 84 5.48 2.64 -14.31
C THR A 84 4.43 2.50 -15.42
N GLU A 85 4.58 3.26 -16.52
CA GLU A 85 3.72 3.12 -17.69
C GLU A 85 3.73 1.69 -18.24
N ARG A 86 4.88 1.03 -18.23
CA ARG A 86 5.02 -0.36 -18.67
C ARG A 86 4.25 -1.32 -17.75
N GLU A 87 4.37 -1.18 -16.45
CA GLU A 87 3.64 -1.99 -15.47
C GLU A 87 2.12 -1.82 -15.60
N LEU A 88 1.64 -0.58 -15.79
CA LEU A 88 0.22 -0.31 -16.05
C LEU A 88 -0.26 -0.98 -17.33
N PHE A 89 0.52 -0.89 -18.40
CA PHE A 89 0.21 -1.57 -19.66
C PHE A 89 0.11 -3.09 -19.47
N GLU A 90 1.06 -3.70 -18.75
CA GLU A 90 1.04 -5.14 -18.48
C GLU A 90 -0.19 -5.58 -17.68
N ILE A 91 -0.61 -4.80 -16.69
CA ILE A 91 -1.80 -5.08 -15.90
C ILE A 91 -3.05 -4.99 -16.78
N GLU A 92 -3.19 -3.94 -17.56
CA GLU A 92 -4.32 -3.74 -18.45
C GLU A 92 -4.40 -4.82 -19.56
N ALA A 93 -3.25 -5.16 -20.15
CA ALA A 93 -3.18 -6.18 -21.20
C ALA A 93 -3.55 -7.58 -20.65
N LYS A 94 -3.04 -7.94 -19.47
CA LYS A 94 -3.39 -9.22 -18.83
C LYS A 94 -4.88 -9.30 -18.50
N ASN A 95 -5.47 -8.21 -17.99
CA ASN A 95 -6.90 -8.14 -17.70
C ASN A 95 -7.74 -8.24 -18.99
N ALA A 96 -7.32 -7.58 -20.06
CA ALA A 96 -7.99 -7.65 -21.37
C ALA A 96 -7.92 -9.07 -21.94
N ILE A 97 -6.78 -9.74 -21.89
CA ILE A 97 -6.62 -11.13 -22.31
C ILE A 97 -7.55 -12.07 -21.53
N LEU A 98 -7.60 -11.90 -20.21
CA LEU A 98 -8.50 -12.70 -19.35
C LEU A 98 -9.96 -12.53 -19.76
N LYS A 99 -10.40 -11.30 -19.99
CA LYS A 99 -11.77 -11.00 -20.43
C LYS A 99 -12.07 -11.60 -21.81
N LEU A 100 -11.13 -11.50 -22.74
CA LEU A 100 -11.29 -12.09 -24.09
C LEU A 100 -11.37 -13.63 -24.02
N LYS A 101 -10.57 -14.26 -23.18
CA LYS A 101 -10.65 -15.71 -22.93
C LYS A 101 -11.99 -16.13 -22.31
N GLN A 102 -12.54 -15.33 -21.41
CA GLN A 102 -13.87 -15.54 -20.86
C GLN A 102 -14.96 -15.42 -21.94
N ASN A 103 -14.84 -14.45 -22.84
CA ASN A 103 -15.76 -14.30 -23.98
C ASN A 103 -15.69 -15.51 -24.92
N LEU A 104 -14.51 -16.04 -25.21
CA LEU A 104 -14.34 -17.27 -25.99
C LEU A 104 -15.04 -18.45 -25.28
N SER A 105 -14.77 -18.62 -23.98
CA SER A 105 -15.40 -19.68 -23.19
C SER A 105 -16.92 -19.58 -23.18
N SER A 106 -17.48 -18.39 -23.09
CA SER A 106 -18.92 -18.17 -23.08
C SER A 106 -19.62 -18.57 -24.43
N THR A 107 -18.85 -18.63 -25.52
CA THR A 107 -19.35 -18.99 -26.86
C THR A 107 -18.95 -20.40 -27.31
N ASP A 108 -18.21 -21.15 -26.47
CA ASP A 108 -17.77 -22.52 -26.80
C ASP A 108 -18.93 -23.45 -27.05
N TYR A 109 -20.04 -23.32 -26.35
CA TYR A 109 -21.23 -24.11 -26.53
C TYR A 109 -21.79 -23.95 -27.96
N GLN A 110 -21.87 -22.73 -28.50
CA GLN A 110 -22.32 -22.47 -29.85
C GLN A 110 -21.35 -23.05 -30.90
N ALA A 111 -20.04 -22.97 -30.66
CA ALA A 111 -19.04 -23.56 -31.53
C ALA A 111 -19.17 -25.11 -31.60
N ILE A 112 -19.43 -25.74 -30.45
CA ILE A 112 -19.65 -27.17 -30.35
C ILE A 112 -20.95 -27.57 -31.09
N LYS A 113 -22.05 -26.85 -30.89
CA LYS A 113 -23.32 -27.07 -31.59
C LYS A 113 -23.16 -26.97 -33.11
N TYR A 114 -22.38 -26.00 -33.57
CA TYR A 114 -22.09 -25.89 -35.02
C TYR A 114 -21.28 -27.09 -35.51
N ALA A 115 -20.27 -27.51 -34.80
CA ALA A 115 -19.44 -28.68 -35.15
C ALA A 115 -20.26 -29.99 -35.20
N GLU A 116 -21.26 -30.11 -34.35
CA GLU A 116 -22.16 -31.25 -34.28
C GLU A 116 -23.36 -31.17 -35.30
N GLY A 117 -23.41 -30.09 -36.06
CA GLY A 117 -24.47 -29.88 -37.06
C GLY A 117 -25.80 -29.38 -36.51
N GLU A 118 -25.84 -28.97 -35.22
CA GLU A 118 -27.06 -28.48 -34.56
C GLU A 118 -27.29 -26.98 -34.69
N LEU A 119 -26.32 -26.24 -35.24
CA LEU A 119 -26.41 -24.83 -35.53
C LEU A 119 -26.06 -24.56 -36.98
N THR A 120 -26.90 -23.81 -37.69
CA THR A 120 -26.66 -23.51 -39.09
C THR A 120 -25.47 -22.54 -39.25
N GLU A 121 -24.79 -22.61 -40.39
CA GLU A 121 -23.69 -21.72 -40.74
C GLU A 121 -24.12 -20.26 -40.69
N GLU A 122 -25.32 -19.96 -41.19
CA GLU A 122 -25.87 -18.59 -41.16
C GLU A 122 -25.97 -18.02 -39.74
N LYS A 123 -26.39 -18.84 -38.77
CA LYS A 123 -26.48 -18.44 -37.36
C LYS A 123 -25.13 -18.39 -36.68
N TYR A 124 -24.19 -19.23 -37.08
CA TYR A 124 -22.87 -19.29 -36.47
C TYR A 124 -21.89 -18.30 -37.07
N ALA A 125 -22.02 -17.85 -38.31
CA ALA A 125 -21.07 -16.96 -38.98
C ALA A 125 -20.73 -15.69 -38.18
N PRO A 126 -21.69 -14.96 -37.60
CA PRO A 126 -21.32 -13.76 -36.75
C PRO A 126 -20.58 -14.16 -35.50
N ILE A 127 -20.88 -15.28 -34.86
CA ILE A 127 -20.19 -15.80 -33.67
C ILE A 127 -18.76 -16.21 -34.06
N LYS A 128 -18.58 -16.89 -35.17
CA LYS A 128 -17.27 -17.29 -35.70
C LYS A 128 -16.36 -16.09 -35.96
N ALA A 129 -16.90 -15.05 -36.59
CA ALA A 129 -16.18 -13.82 -36.85
C ALA A 129 -15.74 -13.12 -35.54
N GLN A 130 -16.63 -13.06 -34.55
CA GLN A 130 -16.38 -12.50 -33.26
C GLN A 130 -15.27 -13.28 -32.51
N ARG A 131 -15.35 -14.60 -32.50
CA ARG A 131 -14.36 -15.49 -31.89
C ARG A 131 -12.99 -15.33 -32.54
N LYS A 132 -12.94 -15.18 -33.87
CA LYS A 132 -11.70 -14.91 -34.59
C LYS A 132 -11.09 -13.60 -34.17
N ALA A 133 -11.88 -12.52 -34.09
CA ALA A 133 -11.42 -11.20 -33.65
C ALA A 133 -10.84 -11.25 -32.23
N TRP A 134 -11.48 -11.94 -31.29
CA TRP A 134 -10.99 -12.12 -29.94
C TRP A 134 -9.65 -12.85 -29.89
N ARG A 135 -9.47 -13.91 -30.66
CA ARG A 135 -8.18 -14.64 -30.72
C ARG A 135 -7.07 -13.80 -31.35
N GLU A 136 -7.36 -13.02 -32.35
CA GLU A 136 -6.38 -12.12 -32.97
C GLU A 136 -5.94 -11.03 -31.99
N GLU A 137 -6.87 -10.48 -31.22
CA GLU A 137 -6.56 -9.48 -30.20
C GLU A 137 -5.75 -10.08 -29.03
N ILE A 138 -6.08 -11.30 -28.58
CA ILE A 138 -5.28 -12.01 -27.56
C ILE A 138 -3.84 -12.19 -28.06
N ASN A 139 -3.67 -12.66 -29.28
CA ASN A 139 -2.34 -12.89 -29.86
C ASN A 139 -1.53 -11.59 -29.95
N ARG A 140 -2.18 -10.50 -30.35
CA ARG A 140 -1.54 -9.18 -30.40
C ARG A 140 -1.06 -8.71 -29.04
N LEU A 141 -1.91 -8.82 -28.03
CA LEU A 141 -1.57 -8.42 -26.65
C LEU A 141 -0.47 -9.30 -26.05
N GLU A 142 -0.53 -10.60 -26.28
CA GLU A 142 0.51 -11.54 -25.82
C GLU A 142 1.87 -11.25 -26.49
N GLU A 143 1.88 -10.90 -27.77
CA GLU A 143 3.09 -10.49 -28.48
C GLU A 143 3.69 -9.19 -27.93
N GLU A 144 2.84 -8.18 -27.68
CA GLU A 144 3.30 -6.92 -27.07
C GLU A 144 3.85 -7.11 -25.65
N LEU A 145 3.24 -8.00 -24.87
CA LEU A 145 3.76 -8.35 -23.52
C LEU A 145 5.14 -9.03 -23.62
N ASN A 146 5.31 -9.94 -24.57
CA ASN A 146 6.59 -10.64 -24.75
C ASN A 146 7.70 -9.72 -25.26
N ASN A 147 7.39 -8.79 -26.16
CA ASN A 147 8.35 -7.83 -26.70
C ASN A 147 8.88 -6.87 -25.63
N GLY A 148 8.09 -6.56 -24.63
CA GLY A 148 8.50 -5.72 -23.50
C GLY A 148 9.51 -6.39 -22.56
N ASN A 149 9.54 -7.73 -22.52
CA ASN A 149 10.44 -8.50 -21.65
C ASN A 149 11.85 -8.71 -22.26
N ASN A 150 12.03 -8.37 -23.53
CA ASN A 150 13.28 -8.56 -24.26
C ASN A 150 14.08 -7.26 -24.48
N GLY A 151 13.64 -6.18 -23.83
CA GLY A 151 14.26 -4.88 -23.94
C GLY A 151 15.12 -4.47 -22.75
#